data_de51db4ba595f4476f2c185e05dca028
#
_entry.id   de51db4ba595f4476f2c185e05dca028
#
_cell.length_a   1.000
_cell.length_b   1.000
_cell.length_c   1.000
_cell.angle_alpha   90.00
_cell.angle_beta   90.00
_cell.angle_gamma   90.00
#
_symmetry.space_group_name_H-M   'P 1'
#
loop_
_entity.id
_entity.type
_entity.pdbx_description
1 polymer ?
#
loop_
_entity_poly.entity_id
_entity_poly.type
_entity_poly.pdbx_seq_one_letter_code
_entity_poly.pdbx_strand_id
1 'polypeptide(L)'
;MGRFGVMGKLKILDLFSGIGGFSLGLERTGGFETAAFCEIEPFPRKVLAKHWPNVPCYNDVRELTAERLAADGIGPIDVITGGFPCQDLSVAGKQAGMSEGTRSGLWSEIARLVSELRPQYVIVENVAALLAGPSERRGGWFGRVLGDLAECGYDAEWENIPASALGAPHRRERVWIVAYPSQERLQGRAKVEILGERRIPRKLSGGFARELFMPGLSVAKL
;
A
#
# COMPACT_ATOMS: atom_id res chain seq x y z
N MET A 1 -33.66 11.79 12.85
CA MET A 1 -33.16 10.93 11.75
C MET A 1 -31.97 11.65 11.12
N GLY A 2 -30.76 11.40 11.61
CA GLY A 2 -29.52 11.98 11.10
C GLY A 2 -29.19 11.36 9.74
N ARG A 3 -29.03 12.17 8.71
CA ARG A 3 -28.49 11.74 7.41
C ARG A 3 -27.03 11.32 7.63
N PHE A 4 -26.76 10.02 7.65
CA PHE A 4 -25.43 9.51 7.40
C PHE A 4 -25.11 9.84 5.93
N GLY A 5 -24.30 10.87 5.72
CA GLY A 5 -23.77 11.15 4.40
C GLY A 5 -23.02 9.91 3.92
N VAL A 6 -23.33 9.45 2.71
CA VAL A 6 -22.59 8.39 2.03
C VAL A 6 -21.14 8.89 1.91
N MET A 7 -20.25 8.40 2.77
CA MET A 7 -18.82 8.66 2.61
C MET A 7 -18.39 8.08 1.26
N GLY A 8 -17.85 8.91 0.37
CA GLY A 8 -17.34 8.44 -0.91
C GLY A 8 -16.28 7.36 -0.70
N LYS A 9 -16.15 6.44 -1.66
CA LYS A 9 -15.12 5.41 -1.64
C LYS A 9 -13.72 6.04 -1.64
N LEU A 10 -12.78 5.41 -0.95
CA LEU A 10 -11.38 5.79 -0.96
C LEU A 10 -10.75 5.43 -2.31
N LYS A 11 -10.06 6.38 -2.94
CA LYS A 11 -9.43 6.24 -4.24
C LYS A 11 -8.06 5.62 -4.15
N ILE A 12 -7.87 4.50 -4.87
CA ILE A 12 -6.62 3.71 -4.86
C ILE A 12 -5.78 4.08 -6.08
N LEU A 13 -4.48 4.33 -5.84
CA LEU A 13 -3.42 4.22 -6.83
C LEU A 13 -2.70 2.90 -6.56
N ASP A 14 -2.85 1.92 -7.47
CA ASP A 14 -2.27 0.58 -7.33
C ASP A 14 -0.98 0.50 -8.15
N LEU A 15 0.17 0.46 -7.46
CA LEU A 15 1.51 0.42 -8.04
C LEU A 15 2.02 -1.01 -8.11
N PHE A 16 2.78 -1.34 -9.18
CA PHE A 16 3.22 -2.72 -9.43
C PHE A 16 2.03 -3.68 -9.41
N SER A 17 0.96 -3.26 -10.07
CA SER A 17 -0.40 -3.78 -9.89
C SER A 17 -0.54 -5.26 -10.21
N GLY A 18 0.37 -5.82 -11.01
CA GLY A 18 0.23 -7.17 -11.51
C GLY A 18 -1.14 -7.33 -12.20
N ILE A 19 -1.89 -8.35 -11.83
CA ILE A 19 -3.24 -8.59 -12.35
C ILE A 19 -4.35 -7.92 -11.52
N GLY A 20 -4.00 -6.97 -10.62
CA GLY A 20 -4.96 -6.18 -9.84
C GLY A 20 -5.44 -6.83 -8.55
N GLY A 21 -4.58 -7.64 -7.89
CA GLY A 21 -4.94 -8.35 -6.67
C GLY A 21 -5.30 -7.43 -5.50
N PHE A 22 -4.54 -6.36 -5.27
CA PHE A 22 -4.84 -5.34 -4.26
C PHE A 22 -6.19 -4.67 -4.53
N SER A 23 -6.35 -4.13 -5.73
CA SER A 23 -7.57 -3.44 -6.14
C SER A 23 -8.80 -4.33 -5.99
N LEU A 24 -8.75 -5.57 -6.49
CA LEU A 24 -9.85 -6.51 -6.36
C LEU A 24 -10.22 -6.80 -4.89
N GLY A 25 -9.20 -7.01 -4.04
CA GLY A 25 -9.39 -7.29 -2.63
C GLY A 25 -10.05 -6.13 -1.88
N LEU A 26 -9.53 -4.91 -2.09
CA LEU A 26 -10.02 -3.70 -1.44
C LEU A 26 -11.43 -3.30 -1.94
N GLU A 27 -11.68 -3.34 -3.25
CA GLU A 27 -12.98 -3.02 -3.82
C GLU A 27 -14.10 -3.95 -3.32
N ARG A 28 -13.79 -5.23 -3.08
CA ARG A 28 -14.75 -6.19 -2.50
C ARG A 28 -15.21 -5.83 -1.09
N THR A 29 -14.47 -5.00 -0.36
CA THR A 29 -14.91 -4.49 0.95
C THR A 29 -16.00 -3.42 0.83
N GLY A 30 -16.20 -2.86 -0.37
CA GLY A 30 -17.18 -1.81 -0.66
C GLY A 30 -16.72 -0.38 -0.36
N GLY A 31 -15.61 -0.21 0.38
CA GLY A 31 -15.09 1.10 0.81
C GLY A 31 -14.08 1.75 -0.14
N PHE A 32 -13.70 1.08 -1.22
CA PHE A 32 -12.63 1.51 -2.11
C PHE A 32 -13.03 1.49 -3.58
N GLU A 33 -12.35 2.31 -4.38
CA GLU A 33 -12.41 2.28 -5.84
C GLU A 33 -11.02 2.55 -6.42
N THR A 34 -10.66 1.84 -7.48
CA THR A 34 -9.37 2.02 -8.14
C THR A 34 -9.42 3.21 -9.07
N ALA A 35 -8.58 4.21 -8.81
CA ALA A 35 -8.46 5.41 -9.63
C ALA A 35 -7.43 5.26 -10.76
N ALA A 36 -6.34 4.54 -10.51
CA ALA A 36 -5.31 4.27 -11.50
C ALA A 36 -4.46 3.05 -11.13
N PHE A 37 -3.89 2.43 -12.16
CA PHE A 37 -2.88 1.39 -12.07
C PHE A 37 -1.53 1.87 -12.57
N CYS A 38 -0.44 1.25 -12.06
CA CYS A 38 0.88 1.36 -12.66
C CYS A 38 1.51 -0.03 -12.76
N GLU A 39 1.70 -0.53 -14.01
CA GLU A 39 2.22 -1.87 -14.28
C GLU A 39 3.02 -1.87 -15.58
N ILE A 40 4.26 -2.35 -15.51
CA ILE A 40 5.17 -2.32 -16.66
C ILE A 40 4.99 -3.53 -17.59
N GLU A 41 4.58 -4.67 -17.05
CA GLU A 41 4.50 -5.92 -17.78
C GLU A 41 3.28 -5.98 -18.70
N PRO A 42 3.45 -6.31 -20.00
CA PRO A 42 2.36 -6.27 -20.98
C PRO A 42 1.21 -7.26 -20.69
N PHE A 43 1.52 -8.43 -20.13
CA PHE A 43 0.47 -9.43 -19.85
C PHE A 43 -0.46 -9.00 -18.72
N PRO A 44 0.04 -8.62 -17.52
CA PRO A 44 -0.81 -8.06 -16.46
C PRO A 44 -1.65 -6.87 -16.93
N ARG A 45 -1.08 -5.95 -17.70
CA ARG A 45 -1.80 -4.80 -18.25
C ARG A 45 -3.02 -5.21 -19.09
N LYS A 46 -2.93 -6.28 -19.87
CA LYS A 46 -4.08 -6.81 -20.63
C LYS A 46 -5.16 -7.36 -19.70
N VAL A 47 -4.78 -7.95 -18.58
CA VAL A 47 -5.72 -8.44 -17.56
C VAL A 47 -6.42 -7.25 -16.89
N LEU A 48 -5.67 -6.22 -16.49
CA LEU A 48 -6.21 -4.99 -15.90
C LEU A 48 -7.20 -4.31 -16.84
N ALA A 49 -6.83 -4.11 -18.11
CA ALA A 49 -7.70 -3.52 -19.13
C ALA A 49 -9.01 -4.31 -19.35
N LYS A 50 -8.97 -5.63 -19.20
CA LYS A 50 -10.17 -6.48 -19.31
C LYS A 50 -11.12 -6.30 -18.12
N HIS A 51 -10.59 -6.20 -16.89
CA HIS A 51 -11.40 -6.17 -15.67
C HIS A 51 -11.76 -4.75 -15.22
N TRP A 52 -10.92 -3.78 -15.53
CA TRP A 52 -11.12 -2.35 -15.25
C TRP A 52 -10.95 -1.51 -16.52
N PRO A 53 -11.83 -1.64 -17.53
CA PRO A 53 -11.65 -1.01 -18.85
C PRO A 53 -11.63 0.52 -18.83
N ASN A 54 -12.17 1.12 -17.79
CA ASN A 54 -12.26 2.59 -17.64
C ASN A 54 -11.21 3.16 -16.69
N VAL A 55 -10.34 2.32 -16.11
CA VAL A 55 -9.29 2.76 -15.18
C VAL A 55 -7.96 2.86 -15.95
N PRO A 56 -7.31 4.03 -15.96
CA PRO A 56 -6.03 4.20 -16.65
C PRO A 56 -4.93 3.34 -16.02
N CYS A 57 -4.03 2.84 -16.87
CA CYS A 57 -2.90 2.05 -16.45
C CYS A 57 -1.60 2.65 -17.01
N TYR A 58 -0.81 3.25 -16.13
CA TYR A 58 0.51 3.80 -16.42
C TYR A 58 1.54 2.69 -16.60
N ASN A 59 2.58 2.98 -17.36
CA ASN A 59 3.57 1.97 -17.74
C ASN A 59 4.70 1.86 -16.71
N ASP A 60 5.33 2.99 -16.40
CA ASP A 60 6.52 3.02 -15.56
C ASP A 60 6.32 3.93 -14.36
N VAL A 61 6.54 3.40 -13.16
CA VAL A 61 6.39 4.14 -11.92
C VAL A 61 7.36 5.32 -11.80
N ARG A 62 8.51 5.25 -12.48
CA ARG A 62 9.53 6.31 -12.51
C ARG A 62 9.07 7.55 -13.28
N GLU A 63 8.14 7.38 -14.22
CA GLU A 63 7.55 8.46 -15.02
C GLU A 63 6.24 9.00 -14.42
N LEU A 64 5.74 8.33 -13.37
CA LEU A 64 4.48 8.70 -12.72
C LEU A 64 4.77 9.75 -11.64
N THR A 65 4.06 10.88 -11.72
CA THR A 65 4.15 11.99 -10.74
C THR A 65 2.76 12.47 -10.35
N ALA A 66 2.68 13.24 -9.25
CA ALA A 66 1.44 13.87 -8.83
C ALA A 66 0.87 14.81 -9.89
N GLU A 67 1.74 15.56 -10.59
CA GLU A 67 1.36 16.48 -11.67
C GLU A 67 0.79 15.71 -12.86
N ARG A 68 1.38 14.56 -13.21
CA ARG A 68 0.87 13.73 -14.30
C ARG A 68 -0.51 13.18 -13.99
N LEU A 69 -0.73 12.67 -12.77
CA LEU A 69 -2.05 12.20 -12.34
C LEU A 69 -3.08 13.34 -12.39
N ALA A 70 -2.73 14.51 -11.89
CA ALA A 70 -3.61 15.69 -11.91
C ALA A 70 -3.94 16.15 -13.35
N ALA A 71 -2.96 16.14 -14.25
CA ALA A 71 -3.17 16.49 -15.66
C ALA A 71 -4.11 15.51 -16.37
N ASP A 72 -4.09 14.23 -15.99
CA ASP A 72 -4.98 13.21 -16.52
C ASP A 72 -6.35 13.18 -15.79
N GLY A 73 -6.62 14.14 -14.88
CA GLY A 73 -7.88 14.26 -14.13
C GLY A 73 -8.03 13.26 -12.99
N ILE A 74 -6.92 12.63 -12.55
CA ILE A 74 -6.91 11.65 -11.47
C ILE A 74 -6.49 12.34 -10.18
N GLY A 75 -7.34 12.25 -9.17
CA GLY A 75 -7.06 12.76 -7.84
C GLY A 75 -8.31 13.22 -7.11
N PRO A 76 -8.17 13.48 -5.80
CA PRO A 76 -7.05 13.09 -4.94
C PRO A 76 -6.94 11.58 -4.76
N ILE A 77 -5.74 11.09 -4.47
CA ILE A 77 -5.49 9.68 -4.12
C ILE A 77 -5.54 9.54 -2.60
N ASP A 78 -6.41 8.64 -2.12
CA ASP A 78 -6.57 8.37 -0.69
C ASP A 78 -5.68 7.21 -0.24
N VAL A 79 -5.41 6.25 -1.12
CA VAL A 79 -4.65 5.03 -0.81
C VAL A 79 -3.63 4.75 -1.89
N ILE A 80 -2.38 4.53 -1.51
CA ILE A 80 -1.37 3.93 -2.38
C ILE A 80 -1.21 2.47 -1.98
N THR A 81 -1.34 1.55 -2.94
CA THR A 81 -0.99 0.14 -2.77
C THR A 81 0.23 -0.21 -3.59
N GLY A 82 1.02 -1.20 -3.14
CA GLY A 82 2.16 -1.63 -3.94
C GLY A 82 2.84 -2.90 -3.44
N GLY A 83 3.06 -3.84 -4.36
CA GLY A 83 3.91 -5.02 -4.15
C GLY A 83 5.20 -4.86 -4.96
N PHE A 84 6.18 -4.10 -4.45
CA PHE A 84 7.39 -3.83 -5.21
C PHE A 84 8.26 -5.08 -5.40
N PRO A 85 8.95 -5.21 -6.55
CA PRO A 85 9.77 -6.39 -6.84
C PRO A 85 10.87 -6.63 -5.80
N CYS A 86 10.98 -7.87 -5.32
CA CYS A 86 11.90 -8.28 -4.29
C CYS A 86 12.93 -9.31 -4.79
N GLN A 87 13.21 -9.33 -6.09
CA GLN A 87 14.11 -10.34 -6.69
C GLN A 87 15.53 -10.27 -6.16
N ASP A 88 15.99 -9.07 -5.77
CA ASP A 88 17.33 -8.86 -5.20
C ASP A 88 17.39 -9.14 -3.69
N LEU A 89 16.23 -9.35 -3.03
CA LEU A 89 16.10 -9.67 -1.61
C LEU A 89 15.81 -11.16 -1.36
N SER A 90 15.35 -11.89 -2.38
CA SER A 90 14.97 -13.30 -2.21
C SER A 90 16.22 -14.20 -2.12
N VAL A 91 16.08 -15.32 -1.38
CA VAL A 91 17.13 -16.34 -1.24
C VAL A 91 17.54 -16.93 -2.59
N ALA A 92 16.67 -16.87 -3.61
CA ALA A 92 16.94 -17.30 -4.97
C ALA A 92 17.59 -16.22 -5.86
N GLY A 93 17.68 -14.96 -5.38
CA GLY A 93 18.30 -13.84 -6.08
C GLY A 93 19.76 -13.60 -5.65
N LYS A 94 20.44 -12.68 -6.34
CA LYS A 94 21.84 -12.33 -6.04
C LYS A 94 22.03 -11.48 -4.77
N GLN A 95 20.97 -11.25 -3.99
CA GLN A 95 20.93 -10.42 -2.77
C GLN A 95 21.61 -9.04 -2.94
N ALA A 96 21.43 -8.41 -4.10
CA ALA A 96 22.02 -7.11 -4.42
C ALA A 96 21.48 -5.95 -3.57
N GLY A 97 20.44 -6.21 -2.77
CA GLY A 97 19.87 -5.24 -1.85
C GLY A 97 18.94 -4.22 -2.50
N MET A 98 18.65 -3.14 -1.75
CA MET A 98 17.76 -2.03 -2.16
C MET A 98 18.57 -0.81 -2.64
N SER A 99 19.61 -1.03 -3.44
CA SER A 99 20.41 0.06 -4.01
C SER A 99 19.75 0.68 -5.23
N GLU A 100 20.11 1.92 -5.54
CA GLU A 100 19.67 2.61 -6.75
C GLU A 100 20.03 1.79 -8.00
N GLY A 101 19.09 1.64 -8.92
CA GLY A 101 19.24 0.81 -10.11
C GLY A 101 18.90 -0.67 -9.95
N THR A 102 18.64 -1.17 -8.73
CA THR A 102 18.13 -2.52 -8.50
C THR A 102 16.59 -2.56 -8.60
N ARG A 103 16.01 -3.74 -8.87
CA ARG A 103 14.55 -3.89 -8.86
C ARG A 103 13.94 -3.64 -7.47
N SER A 104 14.64 -3.98 -6.43
CA SER A 104 14.24 -3.67 -5.04
C SER A 104 14.41 -2.18 -4.70
N GLY A 105 15.22 -1.43 -5.45
CA GLY A 105 15.36 0.02 -5.37
C GLY A 105 14.08 0.77 -5.79
N LEU A 106 13.13 0.08 -6.46
CA LEU A 106 11.83 0.66 -6.83
C LEU A 106 10.94 1.01 -5.61
N TRP A 107 11.34 0.58 -4.41
CA TRP A 107 10.75 1.10 -3.17
C TRP A 107 10.85 2.63 -3.07
N SER A 108 11.96 3.21 -3.51
CA SER A 108 12.15 4.67 -3.51
C SER A 108 11.10 5.41 -4.33
N GLU A 109 10.57 4.79 -5.39
CA GLU A 109 9.50 5.37 -6.19
C GLU A 109 8.16 5.37 -5.44
N ILE A 110 7.88 4.32 -4.64
CA ILE A 110 6.72 4.33 -3.74
C ILE A 110 6.87 5.46 -2.72
N ALA A 111 8.03 5.55 -2.05
CA ALA A 111 8.28 6.59 -1.04
C ALA A 111 8.17 8.01 -1.65
N ARG A 112 8.66 8.21 -2.87
CA ARG A 112 8.52 9.47 -3.61
C ARG A 112 7.05 9.81 -3.84
N LEU A 113 6.27 8.89 -4.38
CA LEU A 113 4.84 9.11 -4.62
C LEU A 113 4.05 9.31 -3.33
N VAL A 114 4.40 8.63 -2.23
CA VAL A 114 3.83 8.89 -0.90
C VAL A 114 4.12 10.31 -0.45
N SER A 115 5.35 10.79 -0.66
CA SER A 115 5.73 12.17 -0.34
C SER A 115 4.98 13.20 -1.17
N GLU A 116 4.77 12.95 -2.46
CA GLU A 116 4.08 13.86 -3.39
C GLU A 116 2.56 13.87 -3.14
N LEU A 117 1.92 12.71 -3.10
CA LEU A 117 0.47 12.55 -3.09
C LEU A 117 -0.16 12.64 -1.70
N ARG A 118 0.62 12.34 -0.66
CA ARG A 118 0.17 12.42 0.75
C ARG A 118 -1.12 11.65 1.03
N PRO A 119 -1.20 10.35 0.66
CA PRO A 119 -2.41 9.58 0.84
C PRO A 119 -2.81 9.41 2.31
N GLN A 120 -4.04 8.99 2.57
CA GLN A 120 -4.50 8.64 3.92
C GLN A 120 -3.91 7.31 4.39
N TYR A 121 -3.68 6.38 3.44
CA TYR A 121 -3.09 5.06 3.73
C TYR A 121 -2.08 4.67 2.66
N VAL A 122 -1.06 3.96 3.10
CA VAL A 122 -0.11 3.25 2.23
C VAL A 122 -0.13 1.79 2.60
N ILE A 123 -0.42 0.90 1.66
CA ILE A 123 -0.50 -0.55 1.90
C ILE A 123 0.52 -1.23 1.01
N VAL A 124 1.54 -1.82 1.61
CA VAL A 124 2.65 -2.45 0.89
C VAL A 124 2.74 -3.93 1.22
N GLU A 125 2.98 -4.73 0.19
CA GLU A 125 3.25 -6.17 0.34
C GLU A 125 4.66 -6.50 -0.11
N ASN A 126 5.29 -7.45 0.58
CA ASN A 126 6.56 -7.99 0.16
C ASN A 126 6.79 -9.42 0.69
N VAL A 127 7.87 -10.07 0.25
CA VAL A 127 8.25 -11.38 0.78
C VAL A 127 8.73 -11.26 2.23
N ALA A 128 8.54 -12.33 3.03
CA ALA A 128 8.98 -12.37 4.42
C ALA A 128 10.50 -12.11 4.59
N ALA A 129 11.31 -12.38 3.57
CA ALA A 129 12.74 -12.08 3.56
C ALA A 129 13.07 -10.59 3.76
N LEU A 130 12.13 -9.67 3.48
CA LEU A 130 12.27 -8.25 3.78
C LEU A 130 12.58 -8.01 5.27
N LEU A 131 11.97 -8.78 6.17
CA LEU A 131 12.17 -8.67 7.62
C LEU A 131 13.56 -9.12 8.07
N ALA A 132 14.19 -10.02 7.32
CA ALA A 132 15.51 -10.56 7.67
C ALA A 132 16.64 -9.54 7.42
N GLY A 133 16.52 -8.74 6.36
CA GLY A 133 17.51 -7.77 5.93
C GLY A 133 18.79 -8.41 5.37
N PRO A 134 19.81 -7.61 5.01
CA PRO A 134 21.11 -8.12 4.63
C PRO A 134 21.80 -8.74 5.84
N SER A 135 22.67 -9.74 5.59
CA SER A 135 23.38 -10.48 6.63
C SER A 135 24.24 -9.59 7.54
N GLU A 136 24.80 -8.51 7.00
CA GLU A 136 25.66 -7.58 7.75
C GLU A 136 24.83 -6.68 8.71
N ARG A 137 23.55 -6.49 8.44
CA ARG A 137 22.66 -5.65 9.25
C ARG A 137 21.26 -6.22 9.28
N ARG A 138 21.00 -7.08 10.24
CA ARG A 138 19.68 -7.72 10.42
C ARG A 138 18.55 -6.66 10.41
N GLY A 139 17.53 -6.88 9.57
CA GLY A 139 16.40 -5.97 9.43
C GLY A 139 16.71 -4.67 8.66
N GLY A 140 17.90 -4.53 8.06
CA GLY A 140 18.30 -3.30 7.39
C GLY A 140 17.37 -2.87 6.25
N TRP A 141 16.88 -3.80 5.44
CA TRP A 141 15.93 -3.48 4.36
C TRP A 141 14.57 -3.04 4.89
N PHE A 142 14.06 -3.76 5.88
CA PHE A 142 12.79 -3.41 6.52
C PHE A 142 12.90 -2.08 7.29
N GLY A 143 14.03 -1.88 7.99
CA GLY A 143 14.33 -0.62 8.67
C GLY A 143 14.37 0.58 7.72
N ARG A 144 14.87 0.40 6.48
CA ARG A 144 14.81 1.43 5.45
C ARG A 144 13.37 1.76 5.05
N VAL A 145 12.54 0.74 4.79
CA VAL A 145 11.13 0.95 4.46
C VAL A 145 10.41 1.75 5.55
N LEU A 146 10.58 1.37 6.81
CA LEU A 146 9.98 2.09 7.94
C LEU A 146 10.57 3.49 8.11
N GLY A 147 11.88 3.67 7.91
CA GLY A 147 12.54 4.96 7.99
C GLY A 147 12.02 5.94 6.93
N ASP A 148 11.94 5.51 5.67
CA ASP A 148 11.45 6.34 4.57
C ASP A 148 9.97 6.73 4.78
N LEU A 149 9.14 5.81 5.32
CA LEU A 149 7.75 6.13 5.71
C LEU A 149 7.70 7.16 6.85
N ALA A 150 8.55 6.99 7.86
CA ALA A 150 8.63 7.94 8.97
C ALA A 150 9.10 9.33 8.52
N GLU A 151 10.09 9.41 7.61
CA GLU A 151 10.53 10.67 6.98
C GLU A 151 9.40 11.34 6.19
N CYS A 152 8.54 10.54 5.55
CA CYS A 152 7.30 11.03 4.94
C CYS A 152 6.25 11.46 5.98
N GLY A 153 6.46 11.21 7.29
CA GLY A 153 5.53 11.54 8.38
C GLY A 153 4.40 10.54 8.53
N TYR A 154 4.70 9.25 8.34
CA TYR A 154 3.76 8.14 8.53
C TYR A 154 4.21 7.22 9.66
N ASP A 155 3.26 6.77 10.47
CA ASP A 155 3.41 5.63 11.35
C ASP A 155 3.04 4.37 10.57
N ALA A 156 3.60 3.20 10.93
CA ALA A 156 3.36 1.96 10.23
C ALA A 156 3.13 0.79 11.19
N GLU A 157 2.19 -0.07 10.80
CA GLU A 157 1.96 -1.38 11.39
C GLU A 157 2.22 -2.46 10.35
N TRP A 158 2.67 -3.64 10.77
CA TRP A 158 2.95 -4.74 9.84
C TRP A 158 2.65 -6.10 10.45
N GLU A 159 2.36 -7.04 9.57
CA GLU A 159 2.14 -8.44 9.93
C GLU A 159 2.68 -9.38 8.85
N ASN A 160 3.24 -10.52 9.25
CA ASN A 160 3.64 -11.57 8.32
C ASN A 160 2.52 -12.62 8.24
N ILE A 161 1.82 -12.64 7.11
CA ILE A 161 0.64 -13.47 6.92
C ILE A 161 0.96 -14.61 5.95
N PRO A 162 0.93 -15.89 6.42
CA PRO A 162 1.02 -17.02 5.51
C PRO A 162 -0.31 -17.24 4.77
N ALA A 163 -0.24 -17.60 3.49
CA ALA A 163 -1.44 -17.88 2.70
C ALA A 163 -2.27 -19.03 3.29
N SER A 164 -1.62 -19.98 4.01
CA SER A 164 -2.30 -21.06 4.74
C SER A 164 -3.24 -20.55 5.85
N ALA A 165 -2.97 -19.39 6.45
CA ALA A 165 -3.88 -18.78 7.43
C ALA A 165 -5.20 -18.32 6.79
N LEU A 166 -5.23 -18.20 5.46
CA LEU A 166 -6.40 -17.85 4.66
C LEU A 166 -7.01 -19.05 3.90
N GLY A 167 -6.58 -20.28 4.27
CA GLY A 167 -7.10 -21.51 3.68
C GLY A 167 -6.38 -22.01 2.43
N ALA A 168 -5.28 -21.38 2.00
CA ALA A 168 -4.50 -21.87 0.87
C ALA A 168 -3.67 -23.13 1.24
N PRO A 169 -3.46 -24.09 0.31
CA PRO A 169 -2.72 -25.33 0.58
C PRO A 169 -1.19 -25.15 0.59
N HIS A 170 -0.70 -23.93 0.80
CA HIS A 170 0.72 -23.58 0.85
C HIS A 170 0.98 -22.44 1.85
N ARG A 171 2.19 -22.31 2.34
CA ARG A 171 2.55 -21.26 3.29
C ARG A 171 2.59 -19.89 2.61
N ARG A 172 3.42 -19.68 1.60
CA ARG A 172 3.61 -18.39 0.89
C ARG A 172 3.46 -17.19 1.84
N GLU A 173 4.39 -17.06 2.76
CA GLU A 173 4.39 -15.97 3.74
C GLU A 173 4.68 -14.63 3.06
N ARG A 174 3.92 -13.60 3.45
CA ARG A 174 4.08 -12.22 2.98
C ARG A 174 3.98 -11.26 4.14
N VAL A 175 4.90 -10.30 4.16
CA VAL A 175 4.78 -9.15 5.06
C VAL A 175 3.87 -8.11 4.43
N TRP A 176 2.90 -7.67 5.20
CA TRP A 176 1.97 -6.61 4.87
C TRP A 176 2.27 -5.42 5.77
N ILE A 177 2.42 -4.25 5.19
CA ILE A 177 2.71 -3.01 5.90
C ILE A 177 1.58 -2.06 5.59
N VAL A 178 0.94 -1.52 6.65
CA VAL A 178 -0.09 -0.47 6.54
C VAL A 178 0.45 0.77 7.23
N ALA A 179 0.61 1.86 6.47
CA ALA A 179 1.07 3.12 7.01
C ALA A 179 -0.01 4.20 6.89
N TYR A 180 -0.03 5.12 7.85
CA TYR A 180 -0.98 6.21 7.97
C TYR A 180 -0.28 7.46 8.56
N PRO A 181 -0.78 8.68 8.31
CA PRO A 181 -0.16 9.90 8.82
C PRO A 181 -0.01 9.87 10.33
N SER A 182 1.19 10.20 10.83
CA SER A 182 1.48 10.22 12.28
C SER A 182 0.58 11.22 13.01
N GLN A 183 0.28 10.94 14.30
CA GLN A 183 -0.59 11.80 15.11
C GLN A 183 -0.04 13.21 15.29
N GLU A 184 1.28 13.38 15.37
CA GLU A 184 1.93 14.68 15.44
C GLU A 184 1.61 15.54 14.22
N ARG A 185 1.58 14.92 13.03
CA ARG A 185 1.25 15.59 11.79
C ARG A 185 -0.24 15.92 11.69
N LEU A 186 -1.11 15.05 12.20
CA LEU A 186 -2.56 15.31 12.28
C LEU A 186 -2.85 16.50 13.20
N GLN A 187 -2.14 16.63 14.32
CA GLN A 187 -2.26 17.78 15.24
C GLN A 187 -1.74 19.08 14.62
N GLY A 188 -0.68 19.02 13.81
CA GLY A 188 -0.18 20.17 13.04
C GLY A 188 -1.17 20.66 11.99
N ARG A 189 -1.90 19.76 11.31
CA ARG A 189 -2.98 20.11 10.38
C ARG A 189 -4.24 20.64 11.07
N ALA A 190 -4.59 20.11 12.23
CA ALA A 190 -5.75 20.57 13.01
C ALA A 190 -5.63 22.04 13.47
N LYS A 191 -4.42 22.60 13.51
CA LYS A 191 -4.20 24.04 13.73
C LYS A 191 -4.50 24.92 12.50
N VAL A 192 -4.62 24.32 11.30
CA VAL A 192 -4.85 25.05 10.04
C VAL A 192 -6.25 24.82 9.47
N GLU A 193 -6.94 23.74 9.84
CA GLU A 193 -8.29 23.41 9.35
C GLU A 193 -9.27 23.14 10.51
N ILE A 194 -9.73 24.20 11.18
CA ILE A 194 -10.99 24.18 11.90
C ILE A 194 -12.09 24.45 10.87
N LEU A 195 -12.45 23.47 10.06
CA LEU A 195 -13.72 23.36 9.32
C LEU A 195 -13.80 21.98 8.63
N GLY A 196 -14.45 21.04 9.30
CA GLY A 196 -14.77 19.72 8.73
C GLY A 196 -14.31 18.55 9.58
N GLU A 197 -15.07 18.25 10.64
CA GLU A 197 -14.85 17.09 11.50
C GLU A 197 -14.93 15.76 10.71
N ARG A 198 -13.75 15.16 10.44
CA ARG A 198 -13.67 13.72 10.23
C ARG A 198 -12.96 13.13 11.43
N ARG A 199 -13.72 12.60 12.37
CA ARG A 199 -13.18 11.82 13.49
C ARG A 199 -12.68 10.48 12.95
N ILE A 200 -11.37 10.31 12.93
CA ILE A 200 -10.75 8.98 12.82
C ILE A 200 -10.93 8.31 14.18
N PRO A 201 -11.44 7.06 14.27
CA PRO A 201 -11.63 6.38 15.54
C PRO A 201 -10.31 6.24 16.29
N ARG A 202 -10.27 6.67 17.55
CA ARG A 202 -9.16 6.45 18.46
C ARG A 202 -9.03 4.95 18.76
N LYS A 203 -7.83 4.43 18.66
CA LYS A 203 -7.38 3.07 18.98
C LYS A 203 -7.69 2.02 17.91
N LEU A 204 -6.74 1.84 17.04
CA LEU A 204 -6.52 0.58 16.36
C LEU A 204 -5.35 -0.15 17.05
N SER A 205 -5.64 -0.73 18.21
CA SER A 205 -4.75 -1.71 18.82
C SER A 205 -4.90 -3.03 18.02
N GLY A 206 -3.86 -3.47 17.35
CA GLY A 206 -3.63 -4.88 16.94
C GLY A 206 -4.63 -5.57 16.01
N GLY A 207 -5.68 -4.90 15.52
CA GLY A 207 -6.75 -5.54 14.79
C GLY A 207 -6.99 -5.04 13.35
N PHE A 208 -6.44 -3.89 12.99
CA PHE A 208 -6.80 -3.22 11.75
C PHE A 208 -6.41 -3.99 10.48
N ALA A 209 -5.25 -4.58 10.46
CA ALA A 209 -4.85 -5.45 9.34
C ALA A 209 -5.77 -6.67 9.22
N ARG A 210 -6.28 -7.20 10.35
CA ARG A 210 -7.19 -8.33 10.40
C ARG A 210 -8.58 -7.98 9.87
N GLU A 211 -9.11 -6.81 10.18
CA GLU A 211 -10.42 -6.37 9.70
C GLU A 211 -10.41 -5.99 8.21
N LEU A 212 -9.33 -5.42 7.71
CA LEU A 212 -9.20 -5.04 6.30
C LEU A 212 -9.07 -6.26 5.37
N PHE A 213 -8.39 -7.33 5.84
CA PHE A 213 -8.11 -8.52 5.05
C PHE A 213 -9.00 -9.72 5.38
N MET A 214 -9.77 -9.68 6.49
CA MET A 214 -10.65 -10.76 6.92
C MET A 214 -12.00 -10.24 7.40
N PRO A 215 -12.87 -9.68 6.56
CA PRO A 215 -14.21 -9.31 6.96
C PRO A 215 -15.01 -10.58 7.25
N GLY A 216 -15.33 -10.82 8.54
CA GLY A 216 -16.20 -11.92 8.95
C GLY A 216 -15.60 -13.00 9.86
N LEU A 217 -14.33 -12.91 10.25
CA LEU A 217 -13.78 -13.78 11.31
C LEU A 217 -13.99 -13.12 12.68
N SER A 218 -15.09 -13.48 13.31
CA SER A 218 -15.38 -13.15 14.71
C SER A 218 -14.25 -13.66 15.64
N VAL A 219 -13.75 -12.78 16.53
CA VAL A 219 -12.71 -13.06 17.55
C VAL A 219 -13.22 -13.98 18.68
N ALA A 220 -14.26 -14.76 18.46
CA ALA A 220 -14.76 -15.75 19.40
C ALA A 220 -14.45 -17.15 18.89
N LYS A 221 -13.18 -17.58 19.00
CA LYS A 221 -12.70 -18.97 19.10
C LYS A 221 -11.27 -19.08 18.52
N LEU A 222 -10.32 -18.78 19.34
CA LEU A 222 -9.04 -19.50 19.45
C LEU A 222 -8.56 -19.40 20.89
#